data_518f0405d97a70f230b69295a72447ff
#
_entry.id   518f0405d97a70f230b69295a72447ff
#
_cell.length_a   1.000
_cell.length_b   1.000
_cell.length_c   1.000
_cell.angle_alpha   90.00
_cell.angle_beta   90.00
_cell.angle_gamma   90.00
#
_symmetry.space_group_name_H-M   'P 1'
#
loop_
_entity.id
_entity.type
_entity.pdbx_description
1 polymer ?
#
loop_
_entity_poly.entity_id
_entity_poly.type
_entity_poly.pdbx_seq_one_letter_code
_entity_poly.pdbx_strand_id
1 'polypeptide(L)'
;GVEWLVRKRWICWSLFAVSMAGIVLCFSYMPKEKLPEVTYTDTLLKVNWNDHLSLEQNTERVKELEEAVKDFTSQVTSMVGMQQFVLGHSGDPSVSEASVYLKASDAGMLAELKSIISDFLYRKYPHSIHSFESSGNIFDMVFASKDAELVARFRPVSRPELDVELLGGLTSDLAEGLPYLDIPSVPLKTDVIYVADPEIMALYGATYPQLVSVLRNALNENELFSIVQGDKTLPVVMGVDTRDIDDIVQNTFLRRDGVDLPVGAFMRQTYEEDLKSIVSGAEGNYYPLPLDLPDSKVADVMDDIRTITEDNGDFEVSFSGAYFGNRKMIGELILVLLVAIVLLYLILASQFESLVQPLIILSEIVIDIFASLVVLWICGASVNLMSMIGLVVVCGIVINDSILKIDTINRLRKSGTGLYHAILVGGHRRFKAIV
;
A
#
# COMPACT_ATOMS: atom_id res chain seq x y z
N GLY A 1 31.30 8.13 41.68
CA GLY A 1 31.06 7.93 40.21
C GLY A 1 31.83 8.92 39.36
N VAL A 2 31.54 10.24 39.44
CA VAL A 2 32.09 11.28 38.54
C VAL A 2 33.62 11.43 38.72
N GLU A 3 34.13 11.39 39.94
CA GLU A 3 35.57 11.50 40.21
C GLU A 3 36.38 10.37 39.56
N TRP A 4 35.86 9.16 39.56
CA TRP A 4 36.46 8.01 38.93
C TRP A 4 36.53 8.16 37.40
N LEU A 5 35.43 8.65 36.76
CA LEU A 5 35.37 8.91 35.33
C LEU A 5 36.32 10.02 34.88
N VAL A 6 36.46 11.11 35.65
CA VAL A 6 37.39 12.19 35.35
C VAL A 6 38.84 11.71 35.43
N ARG A 7 39.15 10.75 36.32
CA ARG A 7 40.48 10.15 36.46
C ARG A 7 40.83 9.19 35.31
N LYS A 8 39.83 8.56 34.69
CA LYS A 8 40.01 7.60 33.59
C LYS A 8 39.44 8.12 32.27
N ARG A 9 39.99 9.20 31.75
CA ARG A 9 39.55 9.91 30.55
C ARG A 9 39.41 9.00 29.31
N TRP A 10 40.23 7.98 29.19
CA TRP A 10 40.17 7.08 28.04
C TRP A 10 38.87 6.26 27.97
N ILE A 11 38.19 6.02 29.09
CA ILE A 11 36.89 5.34 29.11
C ILE A 11 35.84 6.18 28.36
N CYS A 12 35.84 7.51 28.52
CA CYS A 12 34.91 8.38 27.81
C CYS A 12 35.16 8.35 26.28
N TRP A 13 36.45 8.35 25.89
CA TRP A 13 36.80 8.25 24.48
C TRP A 13 36.49 6.87 23.87
N SER A 14 36.68 5.78 24.62
CA SER A 14 36.32 4.45 24.18
C SER A 14 34.82 4.29 24.07
N LEU A 15 34.04 4.84 25.01
CA LEU A 15 32.59 4.83 24.95
C LEU A 15 32.09 5.59 23.70
N PHE A 16 32.64 6.76 23.42
CA PHE A 16 32.30 7.53 22.23
C PHE A 16 32.63 6.78 20.94
N ALA A 17 33.82 6.17 20.85
CA ALA A 17 34.21 5.38 19.68
C ALA A 17 33.32 4.15 19.49
N VAL A 18 32.97 3.45 20.58
CA VAL A 18 32.06 2.32 20.57
C VAL A 18 30.64 2.76 20.13
N SER A 19 30.16 3.92 20.61
CA SER A 19 28.87 4.46 20.22
C SER A 19 28.85 4.80 18.73
N MET A 20 29.89 5.42 18.19
CA MET A 20 30.00 5.70 16.75
C MET A 20 29.94 4.43 15.89
N ALA A 21 30.75 3.42 16.24
CA ALA A 21 30.77 2.14 15.56
C ALA A 21 29.43 1.40 15.72
N GLY A 22 28.85 1.47 16.92
CA GLY A 22 27.58 0.84 17.27
C GLY A 22 26.40 1.43 16.52
N ILE A 23 26.36 2.74 16.29
CA ILE A 23 25.33 3.39 15.45
C ILE A 23 25.34 2.79 14.04
N VAL A 24 26.53 2.70 13.41
CA VAL A 24 26.67 2.16 12.06
C VAL A 24 26.20 0.70 12.01
N LEU A 25 26.60 -0.11 13.00
CA LEU A 25 26.21 -1.52 13.08
C LEU A 25 24.69 -1.66 13.29
N CYS A 26 24.12 -1.02 14.30
CA CYS A 26 22.69 -1.07 14.57
C CYS A 26 21.89 -0.63 13.35
N PHE A 27 22.25 0.50 12.75
CA PHE A 27 21.54 1.03 11.58
C PHE A 27 21.67 0.11 10.35
N SER A 28 22.78 -0.65 10.22
CA SER A 28 23.00 -1.58 9.10
C SER A 28 22.15 -2.85 9.22
N TYR A 29 21.97 -3.35 10.45
CA TYR A 29 21.31 -4.63 10.71
C TYR A 29 19.83 -4.51 11.07
N MET A 30 19.36 -3.32 11.50
CA MET A 30 17.95 -3.14 11.84
C MET A 30 17.07 -3.06 10.59
N PRO A 31 15.86 -3.65 10.62
CA PRO A 31 14.87 -3.50 9.54
C PRO A 31 14.48 -2.03 9.39
N LYS A 32 14.26 -1.62 8.14
CA LYS A 32 13.91 -0.24 7.78
C LYS A 32 12.52 -0.23 7.17
N GLU A 33 11.58 0.34 7.88
CA GLU A 33 10.18 0.41 7.50
C GLU A 33 9.72 1.87 7.42
N LYS A 34 8.65 2.14 6.71
CA LYS A 34 8.08 3.48 6.66
C LYS A 34 7.36 3.84 7.95
N LEU A 35 6.57 2.90 8.45
CA LEU A 35 5.80 3.02 9.68
C LEU A 35 6.07 1.82 10.59
N PRO A 36 5.88 1.98 11.91
CA PRO A 36 5.92 0.84 12.81
C PRO A 36 4.79 -0.13 12.50
N GLU A 37 5.01 -1.41 12.72
CA GLU A 37 3.93 -2.40 12.68
C GLU A 37 2.84 -2.01 13.68
N VAL A 38 1.66 -1.68 13.17
CA VAL A 38 0.49 -1.42 14.00
C VAL A 38 -0.36 -2.68 14.01
N THR A 39 -0.67 -3.17 15.19
CA THR A 39 -1.61 -4.28 15.35
C THR A 39 -3.03 -3.79 15.13
N TYR A 40 -3.61 -4.14 13.97
CA TYR A 40 -5.01 -3.86 13.66
C TYR A 40 -5.90 -4.99 14.17
N THR A 41 -7.13 -4.64 14.54
CA THR A 41 -8.21 -5.59 14.84
C THR A 41 -9.23 -5.67 13.71
N ASP A 42 -9.03 -4.92 12.65
CA ASP A 42 -9.91 -4.81 11.50
C ASP A 42 -9.13 -4.83 10.18
N THR A 43 -9.83 -5.15 9.10
CA THR A 43 -9.26 -5.23 7.76
C THR A 43 -10.33 -4.94 6.71
N LEU A 44 -9.90 -4.43 5.57
CA LEU A 44 -10.70 -4.31 4.36
C LEU A 44 -10.27 -5.42 3.40
N LEU A 45 -11.13 -6.41 3.23
CA LEU A 45 -10.97 -7.43 2.21
C LEU A 45 -11.47 -6.87 0.88
N LYS A 46 -10.63 -6.90 -0.14
CA LYS A 46 -11.02 -6.66 -1.53
C LYS A 46 -11.02 -7.98 -2.26
N VAL A 47 -12.12 -8.30 -2.90
CA VAL A 47 -12.28 -9.53 -3.69
C VAL A 47 -12.65 -9.16 -5.10
N ASN A 48 -11.91 -9.70 -6.05
CA ASN A 48 -12.29 -9.78 -7.45
C ASN A 48 -12.54 -11.26 -7.76
N TRP A 49 -13.76 -11.58 -8.11
CA TRP A 49 -14.12 -12.99 -8.38
C TRP A 49 -13.46 -13.54 -9.65
N ASN A 50 -12.95 -12.65 -10.50
CA ASN A 50 -12.32 -12.98 -11.79
C ASN A 50 -13.20 -13.94 -12.61
N ASP A 51 -14.49 -13.65 -12.62
CA ASP A 51 -15.55 -14.47 -13.20
C ASP A 51 -16.65 -13.56 -13.73
N HIS A 52 -17.46 -14.08 -14.65
CA HIS A 52 -18.60 -13.40 -15.22
C HIS A 52 -19.78 -13.44 -14.24
N LEU A 53 -20.01 -12.36 -13.54
CA LEU A 53 -21.05 -12.29 -12.52
C LEU A 53 -21.99 -11.13 -12.76
N SER A 54 -23.29 -11.39 -12.60
CA SER A 54 -24.26 -10.33 -12.37
C SER A 54 -24.10 -9.77 -10.95
N LEU A 55 -24.61 -8.56 -10.70
CA LEU A 55 -24.59 -7.95 -9.37
C LEU A 55 -25.28 -8.83 -8.32
N GLU A 56 -26.32 -9.58 -8.71
CA GLU A 56 -27.01 -10.51 -7.82
C GLU A 56 -26.16 -11.70 -7.43
N GLN A 57 -25.51 -12.33 -8.41
CA GLN A 57 -24.58 -13.44 -8.16
C GLN A 57 -23.41 -13.01 -7.31
N ASN A 58 -22.85 -11.81 -7.55
CA ASN A 58 -21.82 -11.23 -6.70
C ASN A 58 -22.34 -11.02 -5.26
N THR A 59 -23.55 -10.48 -5.12
CA THR A 59 -24.18 -10.28 -3.80
C THR A 59 -24.41 -11.61 -3.07
N GLU A 60 -24.79 -12.67 -3.76
CA GLU A 60 -24.92 -14.00 -3.17
C GLU A 60 -23.59 -14.56 -2.69
N ARG A 61 -22.54 -14.45 -3.51
CA ARG A 61 -21.18 -14.89 -3.11
C ARG A 61 -20.65 -14.13 -1.88
N VAL A 62 -20.91 -12.82 -1.81
CA VAL A 62 -20.53 -12.02 -0.64
C VAL A 62 -21.31 -12.44 0.59
N LYS A 63 -22.62 -12.71 0.48
CA LYS A 63 -23.43 -13.22 1.60
C LYS A 63 -22.96 -14.58 2.10
N GLU A 64 -22.54 -15.47 1.19
CA GLU A 64 -21.96 -16.76 1.58
C GLU A 64 -20.64 -16.58 2.34
N LEU A 65 -19.80 -15.61 1.90
CA LEU A 65 -18.58 -15.25 2.60
C LEU A 65 -18.90 -14.67 4.00
N GLU A 66 -19.86 -13.75 4.10
CA GLU A 66 -20.29 -13.17 5.37
C GLU A 66 -20.80 -14.25 6.35
N GLU A 67 -21.57 -15.21 5.88
CA GLU A 67 -22.06 -16.32 6.70
C GLU A 67 -20.91 -17.23 7.18
N ALA A 68 -19.92 -17.48 6.33
CA ALA A 68 -18.75 -18.28 6.67
C ALA A 68 -17.87 -17.64 7.76
N VAL A 69 -17.86 -16.31 7.87
CA VAL A 69 -17.04 -15.57 8.82
C VAL A 69 -17.79 -15.01 10.03
N LYS A 70 -19.09 -15.20 10.08
CA LYS A 70 -19.98 -14.60 11.08
C LYS A 70 -19.58 -14.83 12.53
N ASP A 71 -19.12 -16.04 12.84
CA ASP A 71 -18.73 -16.41 14.20
C ASP A 71 -17.37 -15.84 14.63
N PHE A 72 -16.58 -15.35 13.67
CA PHE A 72 -15.23 -14.82 13.90
C PHE A 72 -15.17 -13.30 13.85
N THR A 73 -16.29 -12.64 13.50
CA THR A 73 -16.34 -11.19 13.29
C THR A 73 -17.28 -10.52 14.24
N SER A 74 -16.90 -9.36 14.79
CA SER A 74 -17.77 -8.52 15.62
C SER A 74 -18.59 -7.54 14.77
N GLN A 75 -18.10 -7.19 13.58
CA GLN A 75 -18.77 -6.29 12.63
C GLN A 75 -18.34 -6.66 11.21
N VAL A 76 -19.33 -6.72 10.31
CA VAL A 76 -19.14 -6.90 8.88
C VAL A 76 -19.90 -5.82 8.15
N THR A 77 -19.28 -5.24 7.13
CA THR A 77 -19.93 -4.29 6.23
C THR A 77 -19.39 -4.53 4.82
N SER A 78 -20.28 -4.85 3.90
CA SER A 78 -19.91 -5.15 2.51
C SER A 78 -20.38 -4.07 1.55
N MET A 79 -19.60 -3.85 0.52
CA MET A 79 -19.90 -3.03 -0.65
C MET A 79 -19.70 -3.91 -1.87
N VAL A 80 -20.78 -4.14 -2.63
CA VAL A 80 -20.81 -5.10 -3.74
C VAL A 80 -21.01 -4.37 -5.04
N GLY A 81 -20.15 -4.68 -6.02
CA GLY A 81 -20.25 -4.15 -7.36
C GLY A 81 -19.83 -2.69 -7.52
N MET A 82 -20.18 -2.13 -8.67
CA MET A 82 -19.81 -0.77 -9.05
C MET A 82 -20.55 0.27 -8.21
N GLN A 83 -19.82 1.22 -7.67
CA GLN A 83 -20.40 2.39 -7.01
C GLN A 83 -20.14 3.62 -7.87
N GLN A 84 -21.19 4.37 -8.13
CA GLN A 84 -21.08 5.66 -8.81
C GLN A 84 -20.86 6.75 -7.77
N PHE A 85 -19.61 7.15 -7.56
CA PHE A 85 -19.28 8.36 -6.82
C PHE A 85 -19.13 9.53 -7.78
N VAL A 86 -19.57 10.72 -7.35
CA VAL A 86 -19.42 11.98 -8.11
C VAL A 86 -17.96 12.32 -8.43
N LEU A 87 -17.04 11.81 -7.65
CA LEU A 87 -15.59 11.88 -7.85
C LEU A 87 -15.08 10.45 -8.08
N GLY A 88 -15.28 9.91 -9.29
CA GLY A 88 -14.74 8.62 -9.69
C GLY A 88 -13.22 8.62 -9.59
N HIS A 89 -12.66 7.61 -8.94
CA HIS A 89 -11.22 7.39 -8.83
C HIS A 89 -10.84 6.21 -9.71
N SER A 90 -9.62 6.26 -10.24
CA SER A 90 -8.99 5.11 -10.91
C SER A 90 -8.92 3.94 -9.92
N GLY A 91 -9.85 3.03 -9.99
CA GLY A 91 -9.96 1.88 -9.07
C GLY A 91 -11.37 1.63 -8.55
N ASP A 92 -12.39 2.21 -9.20
CA ASP A 92 -13.78 1.88 -8.89
C ASP A 92 -14.01 0.37 -9.13
N PRO A 93 -14.63 -0.34 -8.16
CA PRO A 93 -14.87 -1.77 -8.31
C PRO A 93 -15.80 -2.07 -9.47
N SER A 94 -15.53 -3.14 -10.18
CA SER A 94 -16.40 -3.67 -11.25
C SER A 94 -17.59 -4.44 -10.65
N VAL A 95 -18.53 -4.83 -11.51
CA VAL A 95 -19.70 -5.64 -11.09
C VAL A 95 -19.28 -6.97 -10.45
N SER A 96 -18.13 -7.51 -10.85
CA SER A 96 -17.55 -8.76 -10.28
C SER A 96 -16.63 -8.56 -9.09
N GLU A 97 -16.64 -7.39 -8.47
CA GLU A 97 -15.81 -7.07 -7.31
C GLU A 97 -16.64 -6.71 -6.09
N ALA A 98 -16.03 -6.92 -4.93
CA ALA A 98 -16.59 -6.52 -3.66
C ALA A 98 -15.51 -6.06 -2.69
N SER A 99 -15.90 -5.15 -1.80
CA SER A 99 -15.07 -4.72 -0.68
C SER A 99 -15.80 -5.04 0.62
N VAL A 100 -15.19 -5.82 1.50
CA VAL A 100 -15.80 -6.27 2.77
C VAL A 100 -14.94 -5.78 3.93
N TYR A 101 -15.49 -4.87 4.72
CA TYR A 101 -14.88 -4.45 5.98
C TYR A 101 -15.19 -5.49 7.06
N LEU A 102 -14.17 -5.96 7.74
CA LEU A 102 -14.24 -7.01 8.75
C LEU A 102 -13.53 -6.56 10.03
N LYS A 103 -14.18 -6.70 11.16
CA LYS A 103 -13.61 -6.40 12.46
C LYS A 103 -13.64 -7.64 13.35
N ALA A 104 -12.46 -8.03 13.85
CA ALA A 104 -12.27 -9.10 14.81
C ALA A 104 -12.24 -8.55 16.26
N SER A 105 -12.25 -9.42 17.24
CA SER A 105 -12.14 -9.06 18.67
C SER A 105 -10.72 -8.63 19.05
N ASP A 106 -9.71 -9.26 18.47
CA ASP A 106 -8.29 -8.99 18.70
C ASP A 106 -7.44 -9.32 17.45
N ALA A 107 -6.16 -8.98 17.51
CA ALA A 107 -5.25 -9.16 16.38
C ALA A 107 -4.96 -10.65 16.06
N GLY A 108 -5.00 -11.53 17.06
CA GLY A 108 -4.84 -12.98 16.86
C GLY A 108 -6.02 -13.56 16.10
N MET A 109 -7.24 -13.19 16.50
CA MET A 109 -8.48 -13.55 15.81
C MET A 109 -8.52 -12.99 14.39
N LEU A 110 -7.97 -11.76 14.16
CA LEU A 110 -7.89 -11.21 12.82
C LEU A 110 -6.99 -12.03 11.90
N ALA A 111 -5.86 -12.52 12.41
CA ALA A 111 -4.95 -13.37 11.63
C ALA A 111 -5.63 -14.71 11.28
N GLU A 112 -6.36 -15.32 12.21
CA GLU A 112 -7.14 -16.53 12.00
C GLU A 112 -8.26 -16.29 10.97
N LEU A 113 -8.99 -15.18 11.11
CA LEU A 113 -10.04 -14.76 10.17
C LEU A 113 -9.52 -14.62 8.74
N LYS A 114 -8.36 -13.98 8.52
CA LYS A 114 -7.73 -13.86 7.22
C LYS A 114 -7.40 -15.23 6.62
N SER A 115 -6.91 -16.16 7.42
CA SER A 115 -6.62 -17.53 6.98
C SER A 115 -7.89 -18.27 6.57
N ILE A 116 -8.97 -18.16 7.37
CA ILE A 116 -10.28 -18.79 7.09
C ILE A 116 -10.84 -18.26 5.76
N ILE A 117 -10.76 -16.94 5.54
CA ILE A 117 -11.25 -16.31 4.30
C ILE A 117 -10.43 -16.79 3.09
N SER A 118 -9.12 -16.79 3.19
CA SER A 118 -8.25 -17.25 2.10
C SER A 118 -8.51 -18.73 1.77
N ASP A 119 -8.66 -19.57 2.78
CA ASP A 119 -9.02 -20.99 2.61
C ASP A 119 -10.40 -21.18 1.97
N PHE A 120 -11.38 -20.38 2.39
CA PHE A 120 -12.72 -20.40 1.81
C PHE A 120 -12.70 -20.02 0.34
N LEU A 121 -12.04 -18.91 -0.01
CA LEU A 121 -11.93 -18.42 -1.37
C LEU A 121 -11.17 -19.41 -2.26
N TYR A 122 -10.04 -19.92 -1.80
CA TYR A 122 -9.24 -20.91 -2.54
C TYR A 122 -10.02 -22.20 -2.85
N ARG A 123 -10.81 -22.70 -1.89
CA ARG A 123 -11.59 -23.93 -2.08
C ARG A 123 -12.82 -23.76 -2.95
N LYS A 124 -13.54 -22.67 -2.80
CA LYS A 124 -14.84 -22.48 -3.45
C LYS A 124 -14.75 -21.66 -4.73
N TYR A 125 -13.82 -20.70 -4.75
CA TYR A 125 -13.64 -19.76 -5.86
C TYR A 125 -12.16 -19.63 -6.24
N PRO A 126 -11.55 -20.68 -6.81
CA PRO A 126 -10.09 -20.77 -7.03
C PRO A 126 -9.53 -19.72 -8.02
N HIS A 127 -10.39 -19.12 -8.84
CA HIS A 127 -10.01 -18.05 -9.78
C HIS A 127 -10.11 -16.65 -9.16
N SER A 128 -10.64 -16.53 -7.94
CA SER A 128 -10.79 -15.24 -7.30
C SER A 128 -9.43 -14.67 -6.87
N ILE A 129 -9.30 -13.36 -7.05
CA ILE A 129 -8.14 -12.58 -6.59
C ILE A 129 -8.59 -11.79 -5.37
N HIS A 130 -7.88 -11.92 -4.26
CA HIS A 130 -8.23 -11.20 -3.04
C HIS A 130 -7.01 -10.56 -2.39
N SER A 131 -7.25 -9.47 -1.69
CA SER A 131 -6.23 -8.78 -0.89
C SER A 131 -6.83 -8.25 0.41
N PHE A 132 -6.01 -8.22 1.45
CA PHE A 132 -6.36 -7.64 2.74
C PHE A 132 -5.64 -6.31 2.89
N GLU A 133 -6.39 -5.23 2.94
CA GLU A 133 -5.85 -3.90 3.21
C GLU A 133 -6.12 -3.52 4.66
N SER A 134 -5.27 -2.68 5.23
CA SER A 134 -5.58 -2.02 6.50
C SER A 134 -6.77 -1.09 6.30
N SER A 135 -7.72 -1.09 7.24
CA SER A 135 -8.82 -0.11 7.23
C SER A 135 -8.33 1.32 7.37
N GLY A 136 -7.08 1.48 7.81
CA GLY A 136 -6.33 2.72 7.86
C GLY A 136 -6.84 3.69 8.94
N ASN A 137 -5.91 4.28 9.67
CA ASN A 137 -6.17 5.50 10.44
C ASN A 137 -5.74 6.72 9.62
N ILE A 138 -6.05 7.93 10.07
CA ILE A 138 -5.65 9.18 9.38
C ILE A 138 -4.13 9.22 9.15
N PHE A 139 -3.35 8.65 10.05
CA PHE A 139 -1.92 8.59 9.94
C PHE A 139 -1.47 7.68 8.80
N ASP A 140 -2.07 6.49 8.69
CA ASP A 140 -1.81 5.56 7.59
C ASP A 140 -2.23 6.15 6.24
N MET A 141 -3.34 6.88 6.18
CA MET A 141 -3.76 7.56 4.94
C MET A 141 -2.74 8.58 4.43
N VAL A 142 -1.99 9.22 5.35
CA VAL A 142 -0.99 10.25 5.00
C VAL A 142 0.40 9.64 4.76
N PHE A 143 0.78 8.65 5.54
CA PHE A 143 2.17 8.17 5.60
C PHE A 143 2.35 6.72 5.10
N ALA A 144 1.32 5.86 5.14
CA ALA A 144 1.43 4.53 4.59
C ALA A 144 1.48 4.59 3.06
N SER A 145 2.39 3.86 2.46
CA SER A 145 2.31 3.54 1.03
C SER A 145 1.24 2.46 0.86
N LYS A 146 0.34 2.66 -0.08
CA LYS A 146 -0.59 1.61 -0.51
C LYS A 146 0.08 0.62 -1.47
N ASP A 147 1.33 0.91 -1.86
CA ASP A 147 2.07 0.06 -2.77
C ASP A 147 2.60 -1.16 -2.03
N ALA A 148 2.59 -2.30 -2.69
CA ALA A 148 3.26 -3.52 -2.24
C ALA A 148 4.75 -3.25 -2.00
N GLU A 149 5.40 -4.08 -1.18
CA GLU A 149 6.82 -3.90 -0.86
C GLU A 149 7.69 -3.85 -2.12
N LEU A 150 7.43 -4.75 -3.06
CA LEU A 150 8.05 -4.76 -4.39
C LEU A 150 6.95 -4.80 -5.46
N VAL A 151 7.06 -3.94 -6.46
CA VAL A 151 6.23 -3.99 -7.67
C VAL A 151 7.15 -4.16 -8.87
N ALA A 152 7.10 -5.33 -9.49
CA ALA A 152 7.78 -5.57 -10.75
C ALA A 152 6.88 -5.05 -11.90
N ARG A 153 7.42 -4.19 -12.73
CA ARG A 153 6.73 -3.58 -13.87
C ARG A 153 7.26 -4.17 -15.16
N PHE A 154 6.46 -4.97 -15.81
CA PHE A 154 6.83 -5.64 -17.06
C PHE A 154 6.32 -4.85 -18.25
N ARG A 155 7.24 -4.37 -19.08
CA ARG A 155 6.96 -3.64 -20.31
C ARG A 155 7.27 -4.52 -21.51
N PRO A 156 6.35 -4.67 -22.46
CA PRO A 156 6.64 -5.43 -23.67
C PRO A 156 7.67 -4.72 -24.54
N VAL A 157 8.65 -5.47 -25.05
CA VAL A 157 9.73 -4.93 -25.90
C VAL A 157 9.34 -4.94 -27.36
N SER A 158 8.76 -6.04 -27.84
CA SER A 158 8.52 -6.29 -29.26
C SER A 158 7.17 -5.79 -29.76
N ARG A 159 6.20 -5.53 -28.87
CA ARG A 159 4.85 -5.08 -29.20
C ARG A 159 4.43 -3.94 -28.26
N PRO A 160 3.76 -2.88 -28.76
CA PRO A 160 3.32 -1.79 -27.88
C PRO A 160 2.13 -2.14 -26.99
N GLU A 161 1.41 -3.22 -27.29
CA GLU A 161 0.19 -3.64 -26.60
C GLU A 161 0.47 -4.87 -25.74
N LEU A 162 -0.09 -4.85 -24.55
CA LEU A 162 -0.11 -6.00 -23.64
C LEU A 162 -1.25 -6.93 -24.09
N ASP A 163 -0.93 -8.23 -24.21
CA ASP A 163 -1.85 -9.27 -24.62
C ASP A 163 -1.99 -10.30 -23.47
N VAL A 164 -3.18 -10.88 -23.35
CA VAL A 164 -3.49 -11.90 -22.34
C VAL A 164 -2.59 -13.12 -22.49
N GLU A 165 -2.36 -13.57 -23.73
CA GLU A 165 -1.51 -14.74 -24.02
C GLU A 165 -0.04 -14.49 -23.62
N LEU A 166 0.47 -13.30 -23.95
CA LEU A 166 1.84 -12.87 -23.61
C LEU A 166 2.06 -12.80 -22.10
N LEU A 167 1.09 -12.23 -21.36
CA LEU A 167 1.15 -12.15 -19.90
C LEU A 167 0.94 -13.51 -19.23
N GLY A 168 0.11 -14.36 -19.81
CA GLY A 168 -0.06 -15.75 -19.35
C GLY A 168 1.24 -16.54 -19.42
N GLY A 169 2.02 -16.39 -20.50
CA GLY A 169 3.36 -16.95 -20.62
C GLY A 169 4.31 -16.44 -19.55
N LEU A 170 4.40 -15.12 -19.39
CA LEU A 170 5.24 -14.49 -18.37
C LEU A 170 4.92 -14.97 -16.96
N THR A 171 3.64 -14.98 -16.58
CA THR A 171 3.23 -15.40 -15.23
C THR A 171 3.48 -16.90 -14.99
N SER A 172 3.40 -17.71 -16.03
CA SER A 172 3.76 -19.14 -15.97
C SER A 172 5.26 -19.32 -15.74
N ASP A 173 6.10 -18.59 -16.51
CA ASP A 173 7.57 -18.65 -16.36
C ASP A 173 8.00 -18.18 -14.97
N LEU A 174 7.37 -17.11 -14.46
CA LEU A 174 7.63 -16.62 -13.11
C LEU A 174 7.19 -17.62 -12.03
N ALA A 175 6.03 -18.26 -12.18
CA ALA A 175 5.55 -19.25 -11.23
C ALA A 175 6.42 -20.52 -11.21
N GLU A 176 6.95 -20.93 -12.36
CA GLU A 176 7.89 -22.07 -12.46
C GLU A 176 9.26 -21.71 -11.89
N GLY A 177 9.78 -20.52 -12.18
CA GLY A 177 11.09 -20.07 -11.70
C GLY A 177 11.11 -19.67 -10.22
N LEU A 178 9.97 -19.24 -9.67
CA LEU A 178 9.83 -18.74 -8.29
C LEU A 178 8.73 -19.49 -7.51
N PRO A 179 8.85 -20.83 -7.34
CA PRO A 179 7.79 -21.63 -6.72
C PRO A 179 7.54 -21.32 -5.24
N TYR A 180 8.38 -20.52 -4.62
CA TYR A 180 8.24 -20.06 -3.24
C TYR A 180 7.46 -18.74 -3.12
N LEU A 181 7.08 -18.12 -4.25
CA LEU A 181 6.26 -16.91 -4.30
C LEU A 181 4.86 -17.27 -4.78
N ASP A 182 3.89 -16.62 -4.20
CA ASP A 182 2.51 -16.64 -4.68
C ASP A 182 2.38 -15.59 -5.80
N ILE A 183 2.47 -16.05 -7.05
CA ILE A 183 2.32 -15.20 -8.23
C ILE A 183 0.82 -15.08 -8.52
N PRO A 184 0.20 -13.88 -8.35
CA PRO A 184 -1.21 -13.72 -8.61
C PRO A 184 -1.55 -13.92 -10.09
N SER A 185 -2.71 -14.49 -10.36
CA SER A 185 -3.24 -14.63 -11.71
C SER A 185 -3.44 -13.26 -12.36
N VAL A 186 -3.30 -13.20 -13.69
CA VAL A 186 -3.58 -11.98 -14.46
C VAL A 186 -5.06 -11.60 -14.29
N PRO A 187 -5.40 -10.37 -13.89
CA PRO A 187 -6.79 -9.94 -13.80
C PRO A 187 -7.39 -9.80 -15.20
N LEU A 188 -8.35 -10.66 -15.51
CA LEU A 188 -9.04 -10.68 -16.79
C LEU A 188 -10.45 -10.09 -16.65
N LYS A 189 -10.98 -9.58 -17.75
CA LYS A 189 -12.39 -9.31 -17.96
C LYS A 189 -12.85 -10.15 -19.14
N THR A 190 -14.04 -10.69 -19.04
CA THR A 190 -14.66 -11.37 -20.17
C THR A 190 -15.76 -10.45 -20.72
N ASP A 191 -15.60 -10.01 -21.93
CA ASP A 191 -16.60 -9.21 -22.64
C ASP A 191 -17.53 -10.15 -23.43
N VAL A 192 -18.82 -9.94 -23.29
CA VAL A 192 -19.84 -10.62 -24.12
C VAL A 192 -20.06 -9.79 -25.37
N ILE A 193 -19.67 -10.32 -26.50
CA ILE A 193 -19.77 -9.64 -27.79
C ILE A 193 -20.87 -10.25 -28.59
N TYR A 194 -21.84 -9.41 -28.99
CA TYR A 194 -22.89 -9.79 -29.94
C TYR A 194 -22.49 -9.33 -31.33
N VAL A 195 -22.10 -10.27 -32.17
CA VAL A 195 -21.72 -10.00 -33.57
C VAL A 195 -22.92 -10.12 -34.45
N ALA A 196 -23.30 -9.02 -35.10
CA ALA A 196 -24.39 -9.00 -36.06
C ALA A 196 -24.02 -9.78 -37.32
N ASP A 197 -24.95 -10.64 -37.80
CA ASP A 197 -24.76 -11.41 -39.02
C ASP A 197 -25.29 -10.59 -40.24
N PRO A 198 -24.41 -10.09 -41.12
CA PRO A 198 -24.79 -9.23 -42.21
C PRO A 198 -25.60 -9.97 -43.27
N GLU A 199 -25.44 -11.29 -43.43
CA GLU A 199 -26.18 -12.09 -44.42
C GLU A 199 -27.63 -12.25 -43.98
N ILE A 200 -27.85 -12.60 -42.71
CA ILE A 200 -29.20 -12.70 -42.14
C ILE A 200 -29.88 -11.32 -42.15
N MET A 201 -29.16 -10.27 -41.77
CA MET A 201 -29.67 -8.90 -41.79
C MET A 201 -30.11 -8.51 -43.20
N ALA A 202 -29.33 -8.79 -44.24
CA ALA A 202 -29.66 -8.51 -45.62
C ALA A 202 -30.88 -9.30 -46.11
N LEU A 203 -30.99 -10.58 -45.71
CA LEU A 203 -32.11 -11.46 -46.07
C LEU A 203 -33.46 -10.89 -45.58
N TYR A 204 -33.49 -10.36 -44.36
CA TYR A 204 -34.68 -9.75 -43.78
C TYR A 204 -34.76 -8.24 -44.01
N GLY A 205 -33.79 -7.65 -44.72
CA GLY A 205 -33.69 -6.23 -45.01
C GLY A 205 -33.54 -5.34 -43.77
N ALA A 206 -33.03 -5.88 -42.68
CA ALA A 206 -32.69 -5.14 -41.46
C ALA A 206 -31.40 -4.33 -41.65
N THR A 207 -31.31 -3.17 -41.02
CA THR A 207 -30.12 -2.34 -41.08
C THR A 207 -29.45 -2.28 -39.70
N TYR A 208 -28.12 -2.14 -39.69
CA TYR A 208 -27.35 -2.03 -38.45
C TYR A 208 -27.84 -0.89 -37.53
N PRO A 209 -28.14 0.34 -38.02
CA PRO A 209 -28.68 1.40 -37.18
C PRO A 209 -30.02 1.05 -36.50
N GLN A 210 -30.90 0.30 -37.23
CA GLN A 210 -32.17 -0.16 -36.64
C GLN A 210 -31.93 -1.14 -35.51
N LEU A 211 -31.03 -2.12 -35.69
CA LEU A 211 -30.65 -3.10 -34.69
C LEU A 211 -30.10 -2.42 -33.44
N VAL A 212 -29.13 -1.51 -33.62
CA VAL A 212 -28.52 -0.74 -32.50
C VAL A 212 -29.56 0.11 -31.77
N SER A 213 -30.48 0.74 -32.51
CA SER A 213 -31.54 1.57 -31.90
C SER A 213 -32.47 0.75 -31.01
N VAL A 214 -32.90 -0.42 -31.50
CA VAL A 214 -33.82 -1.31 -30.78
C VAL A 214 -33.11 -1.87 -29.52
N LEU A 215 -31.86 -2.31 -29.65
CA LEU A 215 -31.07 -2.79 -28.53
C LEU A 215 -30.79 -1.69 -27.48
N ARG A 216 -30.44 -0.49 -27.93
CA ARG A 216 -30.20 0.64 -27.03
C ARG A 216 -31.46 0.95 -26.21
N ASN A 217 -32.65 0.89 -26.83
CA ASN A 217 -33.92 1.13 -26.14
C ASN A 217 -34.26 -0.02 -25.16
N ALA A 218 -33.91 -1.25 -25.50
CA ALA A 218 -34.16 -2.41 -24.65
C ALA A 218 -33.21 -2.52 -23.45
N LEU A 219 -31.94 -2.13 -23.65
CA LEU A 219 -30.91 -2.21 -22.63
C LEU A 219 -30.82 -0.97 -21.71
N ASN A 220 -31.34 0.19 -22.15
CA ASN A 220 -31.38 1.38 -21.32
C ASN A 220 -32.54 1.32 -20.33
N GLU A 221 -32.24 1.62 -19.07
CA GLU A 221 -33.24 2.01 -18.09
C GLU A 221 -33.79 3.39 -18.51
N ASN A 222 -35.01 3.41 -19.03
CA ASN A 222 -35.67 4.66 -19.42
C ASN A 222 -36.22 5.34 -18.16
N GLU A 223 -35.50 6.31 -17.62
CA GLU A 223 -36.00 7.14 -16.51
C GLU A 223 -37.20 7.97 -17.01
N LEU A 224 -38.36 7.75 -16.42
CA LEU A 224 -39.58 8.49 -16.72
C LEU A 224 -39.66 9.81 -15.96
N PHE A 225 -39.38 9.74 -14.67
CA PHE A 225 -39.31 10.89 -13.74
C PHE A 225 -38.65 10.46 -12.43
N SER A 226 -38.26 11.44 -11.62
CA SER A 226 -37.73 11.20 -10.29
C SER A 226 -38.69 11.64 -9.20
N ILE A 227 -38.82 10.87 -8.13
CA ILE A 227 -39.61 11.18 -6.95
C ILE A 227 -38.66 11.60 -5.83
N VAL A 228 -38.90 12.74 -5.19
CA VAL A 228 -38.16 13.16 -4.01
C VAL A 228 -38.86 12.65 -2.76
N GLN A 229 -38.21 11.78 -2.02
CA GLN A 229 -38.72 11.24 -0.76
C GLN A 229 -37.73 11.58 0.38
N GLY A 230 -38.02 12.63 1.12
CA GLY A 230 -37.14 13.16 2.15
C GLY A 230 -35.89 13.79 1.53
N ASP A 231 -34.73 13.24 1.86
CA ASP A 231 -33.39 13.63 1.35
C ASP A 231 -32.91 12.79 0.15
N LYS A 232 -33.74 11.85 -0.30
CA LYS A 232 -33.42 10.92 -1.41
C LYS A 232 -34.23 11.24 -2.64
N THR A 233 -33.55 11.26 -3.78
CA THR A 233 -34.16 11.29 -5.12
C THR A 233 -34.19 9.86 -5.65
N LEU A 234 -35.41 9.34 -5.92
CA LEU A 234 -35.64 8.00 -6.43
C LEU A 234 -36.05 8.10 -7.90
N PRO A 235 -35.26 7.61 -8.86
CA PRO A 235 -35.64 7.56 -10.24
C PRO A 235 -36.74 6.50 -10.44
N VAL A 236 -37.79 6.85 -11.18
CA VAL A 236 -38.79 5.91 -11.66
C VAL A 236 -38.42 5.53 -13.07
N VAL A 237 -38.01 4.29 -13.24
CA VAL A 237 -37.56 3.77 -14.53
C VAL A 237 -38.59 2.83 -15.13
N MET A 238 -38.73 2.85 -16.44
CA MET A 238 -39.51 1.88 -17.20
C MET A 238 -38.51 0.97 -17.91
N GLY A 239 -38.51 -0.30 -17.57
CA GLY A 239 -37.66 -1.33 -18.14
C GLY A 239 -38.25 -2.72 -17.91
N VAL A 240 -37.65 -3.71 -18.52
CA VAL A 240 -37.97 -5.11 -18.25
C VAL A 240 -37.18 -5.54 -17.02
N ASP A 241 -37.82 -6.19 -16.07
CA ASP A 241 -37.19 -6.71 -14.84
C ASP A 241 -36.30 -7.96 -15.11
N THR A 242 -35.92 -8.17 -16.35
CA THR A 242 -34.97 -9.20 -16.77
C THR A 242 -33.56 -8.63 -16.77
N ARG A 243 -32.76 -9.14 -15.85
CA ARG A 243 -31.37 -8.72 -15.65
C ARG A 243 -30.39 -9.52 -16.50
N ASP A 244 -30.89 -10.51 -17.22
CA ASP A 244 -30.10 -11.31 -18.15
C ASP A 244 -30.12 -10.65 -19.52
N ILE A 245 -28.94 -10.27 -20.01
CA ILE A 245 -28.76 -9.65 -21.33
C ILE A 245 -29.25 -10.60 -22.44
N ASP A 246 -29.03 -11.91 -22.26
CA ASP A 246 -29.49 -12.92 -23.23
C ASP A 246 -31.00 -12.93 -23.32
N ASP A 247 -31.71 -12.87 -22.21
CA ASP A 247 -33.17 -12.77 -22.19
C ASP A 247 -33.67 -11.50 -22.87
N ILE A 248 -33.00 -10.36 -22.65
CA ILE A 248 -33.32 -9.09 -23.30
C ILE A 248 -33.14 -9.21 -24.84
N VAL A 249 -32.01 -9.77 -25.26
CA VAL A 249 -31.71 -9.95 -26.70
C VAL A 249 -32.72 -10.91 -27.38
N GLN A 250 -33.07 -12.00 -26.69
CA GLN A 250 -34.04 -12.99 -27.22
C GLN A 250 -35.49 -12.45 -27.27
N ASN A 251 -35.87 -11.65 -26.29
CA ASN A 251 -37.23 -11.10 -26.15
C ASN A 251 -37.43 -9.72 -26.78
N THR A 252 -36.39 -9.17 -27.41
CA THR A 252 -36.46 -7.90 -28.13
C THR A 252 -36.73 -8.17 -29.59
N PHE A 253 -37.68 -7.45 -30.18
CA PHE A 253 -38.14 -7.65 -31.56
C PHE A 253 -37.92 -6.40 -32.41
N LEU A 254 -37.43 -6.62 -33.63
CA LEU A 254 -37.43 -5.63 -34.70
C LEU A 254 -38.70 -5.78 -35.50
N ARG A 255 -39.58 -4.80 -35.46
CA ARG A 255 -40.84 -4.83 -36.23
C ARG A 255 -40.66 -4.33 -37.65
N ARG A 256 -40.96 -5.18 -38.63
CA ARG A 256 -40.87 -4.81 -40.03
C ARG A 256 -42.01 -5.45 -40.82
N ASP A 257 -42.68 -4.64 -41.65
CA ASP A 257 -43.78 -5.06 -42.53
C ASP A 257 -44.87 -5.87 -41.80
N GLY A 258 -45.10 -5.58 -40.51
CA GLY A 258 -46.06 -6.25 -39.65
C GLY A 258 -45.61 -7.58 -39.07
N VAL A 259 -44.35 -7.96 -39.27
CA VAL A 259 -43.70 -9.14 -38.68
C VAL A 259 -42.73 -8.71 -37.57
N ASP A 260 -42.81 -9.35 -36.43
CA ASP A 260 -41.91 -9.16 -35.31
C ASP A 260 -40.77 -10.18 -35.44
N LEU A 261 -39.55 -9.68 -35.67
CA LEU A 261 -38.35 -10.50 -35.85
C LEU A 261 -37.49 -10.41 -34.57
N PRO A 262 -37.16 -11.53 -33.89
CA PRO A 262 -36.35 -11.49 -32.68
C PRO A 262 -34.95 -11.01 -33.02
N VAL A 263 -34.47 -10.06 -32.23
CA VAL A 263 -33.13 -9.45 -32.43
C VAL A 263 -32.00 -10.48 -32.27
N GLY A 264 -32.17 -11.46 -31.38
CA GLY A 264 -31.25 -12.58 -31.21
C GLY A 264 -31.02 -13.44 -32.46
N ALA A 265 -32.01 -13.45 -33.45
CA ALA A 265 -31.83 -14.17 -34.71
C ALA A 265 -30.82 -13.50 -35.64
N PHE A 266 -30.52 -12.22 -35.46
CA PHE A 266 -29.57 -11.45 -36.27
C PHE A 266 -28.16 -11.41 -35.69
N MET A 267 -27.93 -11.99 -34.47
CA MET A 267 -26.69 -11.87 -33.75
C MET A 267 -26.19 -13.23 -33.29
N ARG A 268 -24.86 -13.33 -33.22
CA ARG A 268 -24.17 -14.44 -32.60
C ARG A 268 -23.42 -13.92 -31.37
N GLN A 269 -23.64 -14.57 -30.24
CA GLN A 269 -22.91 -14.30 -29.02
C GLN A 269 -21.54 -14.98 -29.07
N THR A 270 -20.51 -14.26 -28.73
CA THR A 270 -19.15 -14.76 -28.50
C THR A 270 -18.59 -14.13 -27.25
N TYR A 271 -17.60 -14.79 -26.64
CA TYR A 271 -16.89 -14.32 -25.46
C TYR A 271 -15.46 -13.99 -25.85
N GLU A 272 -14.98 -12.85 -25.39
CA GLU A 272 -13.59 -12.44 -25.58
C GLU A 272 -13.01 -12.11 -24.22
N GLU A 273 -11.88 -12.73 -23.92
CA GLU A 273 -11.12 -12.42 -22.71
C GLU A 273 -10.11 -11.32 -23.02
N ASP A 274 -10.12 -10.26 -22.21
CA ASP A 274 -9.20 -9.14 -22.33
C ASP A 274 -8.66 -8.76 -20.95
N LEU A 275 -7.61 -7.97 -20.91
CA LEU A 275 -7.06 -7.46 -19.66
C LEU A 275 -8.07 -6.54 -18.99
N LYS A 276 -8.27 -6.73 -17.68
CA LYS A 276 -9.18 -5.88 -16.89
C LYS A 276 -8.77 -4.43 -16.89
N SER A 277 -7.46 -4.16 -16.80
CA SER A 277 -6.90 -2.81 -16.81
C SER A 277 -5.51 -2.81 -17.42
N ILE A 278 -5.20 -1.73 -18.11
CA ILE A 278 -3.86 -1.46 -18.65
C ILE A 278 -3.31 -0.27 -17.86
N VAL A 279 -2.15 -0.47 -17.24
CA VAL A 279 -1.46 0.60 -16.51
C VAL A 279 -0.46 1.26 -17.42
N SER A 280 -0.52 2.60 -17.52
CA SER A 280 0.39 3.39 -18.34
C SER A 280 1.28 4.28 -17.48
N GLY A 281 2.54 4.38 -17.81
CA GLY A 281 3.52 5.23 -17.17
C GLY A 281 4.23 6.14 -18.17
N ALA A 282 5.27 6.84 -17.70
CA ALA A 282 6.07 7.73 -18.56
C ALA A 282 6.76 7.01 -19.73
N GLU A 283 6.99 5.70 -19.60
CA GLU A 283 7.70 4.87 -20.57
C GLU A 283 6.76 3.98 -21.41
N GLY A 284 5.44 4.15 -21.28
CA GLY A 284 4.43 3.37 -21.99
C GLY A 284 3.61 2.47 -21.08
N ASN A 285 2.91 1.51 -21.71
CA ASN A 285 2.08 0.53 -21.00
C ASN A 285 2.95 -0.54 -20.32
N TYR A 286 2.56 -0.95 -19.12
CA TYR A 286 3.24 -2.01 -18.38
C TYR A 286 2.25 -2.82 -17.54
N TYR A 287 2.61 -4.06 -17.24
CA TYR A 287 1.90 -4.91 -16.29
C TYR A 287 2.56 -4.80 -14.91
N PRO A 288 1.85 -4.32 -13.88
CA PRO A 288 2.37 -4.29 -12.51
C PRO A 288 2.10 -5.61 -11.81
N LEU A 289 3.13 -6.27 -11.33
CA LEU A 289 3.06 -7.44 -10.46
C LEU A 289 3.43 -7.02 -9.03
N PRO A 290 2.46 -6.85 -8.12
CA PRO A 290 2.72 -6.54 -6.74
C PRO A 290 3.18 -7.80 -5.98
N LEU A 291 4.22 -7.67 -5.17
CA LEU A 291 4.78 -8.73 -4.35
C LEU A 291 5.03 -8.21 -2.94
N ASP A 292 4.42 -8.86 -1.95
CA ASP A 292 4.64 -8.58 -0.54
C ASP A 292 5.71 -9.50 0.01
N LEU A 293 6.89 -8.95 0.26
CA LEU A 293 8.10 -9.67 0.62
C LEU A 293 8.78 -9.01 1.82
N PRO A 294 9.45 -9.79 2.68
CA PRO A 294 10.36 -9.22 3.67
C PRO A 294 11.52 -8.49 2.99
N ASP A 295 11.90 -7.31 3.49
CA ASP A 295 13.01 -6.47 3.00
C ASP A 295 14.28 -7.26 2.65
N SER A 296 14.59 -8.29 3.46
CA SER A 296 15.79 -9.12 3.31
C SER A 296 15.80 -9.95 2.03
N LYS A 297 14.63 -10.25 1.46
CA LYS A 297 14.49 -11.08 0.25
C LYS A 297 14.28 -10.28 -1.03
N VAL A 298 13.97 -8.98 -0.91
CA VAL A 298 13.64 -8.15 -2.06
C VAL A 298 14.76 -8.12 -3.09
N ALA A 299 16.01 -7.98 -2.66
CA ALA A 299 17.15 -7.92 -3.58
C ALA A 299 17.34 -9.21 -4.38
N ASP A 300 17.26 -10.36 -3.71
CA ASP A 300 17.41 -11.67 -4.33
C ASP A 300 16.27 -11.94 -5.33
N VAL A 301 15.02 -11.65 -4.94
CA VAL A 301 13.84 -11.79 -5.80
C VAL A 301 13.91 -10.87 -7.02
N MET A 302 14.42 -9.65 -6.87
CA MET A 302 14.61 -8.74 -8.01
C MET A 302 15.60 -9.29 -9.04
N ASP A 303 16.70 -9.88 -8.58
CA ASP A 303 17.71 -10.47 -9.47
C ASP A 303 17.17 -11.74 -10.14
N ASP A 304 16.41 -12.58 -9.43
CA ASP A 304 15.75 -13.75 -9.99
C ASP A 304 14.72 -13.36 -11.06
N ILE A 305 13.83 -12.39 -10.77
CA ILE A 305 12.84 -11.88 -11.74
C ILE A 305 13.53 -11.30 -12.97
N ARG A 306 14.63 -10.56 -12.79
CA ARG A 306 15.37 -9.99 -13.92
C ARG A 306 15.93 -11.09 -14.82
N THR A 307 16.52 -12.14 -14.24
CA THR A 307 17.07 -13.27 -14.97
C THR A 307 16.00 -14.00 -15.79
N ILE A 308 14.85 -14.29 -15.17
CA ILE A 308 13.72 -14.94 -15.84
C ILE A 308 13.19 -14.09 -16.99
N THR A 309 13.10 -12.75 -16.77
CA THR A 309 12.59 -11.83 -17.78
C THR A 309 13.56 -11.66 -18.95
N GLU A 310 14.86 -11.64 -18.69
CA GLU A 310 15.91 -11.60 -19.73
C GLU A 310 15.93 -12.87 -20.56
N ASP A 311 15.72 -14.03 -19.94
CA ASP A 311 15.63 -15.34 -20.63
C ASP A 311 14.38 -15.43 -21.51
N ASN A 312 13.26 -14.88 -21.09
CA ASN A 312 12.02 -14.80 -21.87
C ASN A 312 12.17 -13.86 -23.09
N GLY A 313 12.84 -12.72 -22.92
CA GLY A 313 13.17 -11.76 -23.99
C GLY A 313 12.01 -10.92 -24.53
N ASP A 314 10.78 -11.17 -24.17
CA ASP A 314 9.60 -10.44 -24.63
C ASP A 314 9.30 -9.19 -23.78
N PHE A 315 9.84 -9.15 -22.56
CA PHE A 315 9.61 -8.06 -21.60
C PHE A 315 10.90 -7.43 -21.11
N GLU A 316 10.80 -6.16 -20.76
CA GLU A 316 11.77 -5.44 -19.95
C GLU A 316 11.16 -5.19 -18.56
N VAL A 317 11.91 -5.51 -17.49
CA VAL A 317 11.45 -5.34 -16.13
C VAL A 317 12.07 -4.12 -15.47
N SER A 318 11.25 -3.31 -14.82
CA SER A 318 11.66 -2.24 -13.89
C SER A 318 10.98 -2.46 -12.55
N PHE A 319 11.60 -1.94 -11.48
CA PHE A 319 11.11 -2.17 -10.14
C PHE A 319 10.72 -0.88 -9.44
N SER A 320 9.66 -0.96 -8.66
CA SER A 320 9.17 0.10 -7.78
C SER A 320 8.55 -0.53 -6.52
N GLY A 321 7.96 0.26 -5.66
CA GLY A 321 7.29 -0.22 -4.45
C GLY A 321 7.77 0.47 -3.19
N ALA A 322 7.20 0.07 -2.05
CA ALA A 322 7.47 0.66 -0.74
C ALA A 322 8.94 0.54 -0.33
N TYR A 323 9.61 -0.56 -0.71
CA TYR A 323 11.03 -0.80 -0.45
C TYR A 323 11.94 0.38 -0.88
N PHE A 324 11.74 0.89 -2.10
CA PHE A 324 12.53 2.02 -2.61
C PHE A 324 12.12 3.33 -1.92
N GLY A 325 10.81 3.54 -1.73
CA GLY A 325 10.26 4.70 -1.04
C GLY A 325 10.76 4.81 0.40
N ASN A 326 10.76 3.72 1.13
CA ASN A 326 11.22 3.64 2.52
C ASN A 326 12.70 4.01 2.65
N ARG A 327 13.55 3.44 1.80
CA ARG A 327 14.99 3.75 1.81
C ARG A 327 15.29 5.21 1.45
N LYS A 328 14.60 5.76 0.44
CA LYS A 328 14.73 7.16 0.05
C LYS A 328 14.32 8.09 1.19
N MET A 329 13.17 7.84 1.81
CA MET A 329 12.66 8.64 2.92
C MET A 329 13.62 8.64 4.12
N ILE A 330 14.15 7.47 4.50
CA ILE A 330 15.13 7.37 5.59
C ILE A 330 16.40 8.18 5.26
N GLY A 331 16.86 8.11 4.01
CA GLY A 331 18.01 8.92 3.55
C GLY A 331 17.75 10.43 3.68
N GLU A 332 16.57 10.89 3.31
CA GLU A 332 16.14 12.29 3.43
C GLU A 332 16.05 12.72 4.90
N LEU A 333 15.54 11.86 5.80
CA LEU A 333 15.48 12.13 7.24
C LEU A 333 16.87 12.23 7.86
N ILE A 334 17.82 11.38 7.45
CA ILE A 334 19.20 11.47 7.90
C ILE A 334 19.83 12.80 7.47
N LEU A 335 19.58 13.22 6.22
CA LEU A 335 20.07 14.51 5.73
C LEU A 335 19.53 15.67 6.57
N VAL A 336 18.21 15.66 6.85
CA VAL A 336 17.56 16.66 7.72
C VAL A 336 18.20 16.67 9.12
N LEU A 337 18.44 15.51 9.71
CA LEU A 337 19.11 15.39 11.00
C LEU A 337 20.53 15.97 10.98
N LEU A 338 21.31 15.70 9.93
CA LEU A 338 22.66 16.24 9.78
C LEU A 338 22.64 17.77 9.66
N VAL A 339 21.74 18.32 8.84
CA VAL A 339 21.57 19.78 8.71
C VAL A 339 21.17 20.40 10.04
N ALA A 340 20.25 19.77 10.78
CA ALA A 340 19.84 20.23 12.12
C ALA A 340 21.02 20.25 13.10
N ILE A 341 21.88 19.23 13.11
CA ILE A 341 23.09 19.17 13.95
C ILE A 341 24.08 20.28 13.59
N VAL A 342 24.29 20.56 12.29
CA VAL A 342 25.18 21.65 11.84
C VAL A 342 24.63 23.02 12.26
N LEU A 343 23.35 23.26 12.06
CA LEU A 343 22.71 24.52 12.50
C LEU A 343 22.80 24.69 14.01
N LEU A 344 22.55 23.63 14.76
CA LEU A 344 22.69 23.62 16.21
C LEU A 344 24.12 23.93 16.65
N TYR A 345 25.12 23.33 15.99
CA TYR A 345 26.53 23.64 16.27
C TYR A 345 26.81 25.14 16.09
N LEU A 346 26.35 25.77 15.02
CA LEU A 346 26.54 27.18 14.75
C LEU A 346 25.86 28.07 15.79
N ILE A 347 24.63 27.73 16.19
CA ILE A 347 23.88 28.44 17.25
C ILE A 347 24.65 28.36 18.58
N LEU A 348 25.06 27.15 18.96
CA LEU A 348 25.81 26.95 20.21
C LEU A 348 27.19 27.62 20.20
N ALA A 349 27.88 27.62 19.05
CA ALA A 349 29.17 28.29 18.90
C ALA A 349 29.03 29.80 19.11
N SER A 350 27.95 30.39 18.58
CA SER A 350 27.61 31.79 18.81
C SER A 350 27.23 32.07 20.27
N GLN A 351 26.44 31.18 20.89
CA GLN A 351 25.95 31.36 22.27
C GLN A 351 27.09 31.26 23.31
N PHE A 352 28.00 30.34 23.11
CA PHE A 352 29.12 30.10 24.05
C PHE A 352 30.39 30.88 23.70
N GLU A 353 30.43 31.62 22.60
CA GLU A 353 31.60 32.29 22.09
C GLU A 353 32.82 31.35 22.01
N SER A 354 32.60 30.10 21.67
CA SER A 354 33.58 29.03 21.67
C SER A 354 33.26 27.96 20.62
N LEU A 355 34.25 27.53 19.85
CA LEU A 355 34.08 26.45 18.88
C LEU A 355 34.23 25.04 19.53
N VAL A 356 34.80 24.94 20.73
CA VAL A 356 35.07 23.66 21.40
C VAL A 356 33.89 23.21 22.27
N GLN A 357 33.22 24.12 22.95
CA GLN A 357 32.12 23.78 23.85
C GLN A 357 30.95 23.12 23.15
N PRO A 358 30.51 23.58 21.96
CA PRO A 358 29.48 22.88 21.18
C PRO A 358 29.87 21.45 20.80
N LEU A 359 31.12 21.18 20.46
CA LEU A 359 31.57 19.82 20.13
C LEU A 359 31.43 18.87 21.34
N ILE A 360 31.63 19.37 22.55
CA ILE A 360 31.44 18.58 23.77
C ILE A 360 29.94 18.26 23.94
N ILE A 361 29.04 19.23 23.71
CA ILE A 361 27.61 19.03 23.79
C ILE A 361 27.16 18.01 22.70
N LEU A 362 27.62 18.20 21.49
CA LEU A 362 27.25 17.32 20.37
C LEU A 362 27.78 15.89 20.53
N SER A 363 28.88 15.69 21.27
CA SER A 363 29.37 14.34 21.57
C SER A 363 28.41 13.52 22.44
N GLU A 364 27.54 14.17 23.23
CA GLU A 364 26.50 13.52 24.03
C GLU A 364 25.41 12.96 23.10
N ILE A 365 25.03 13.67 22.01
CA ILE A 365 24.06 13.22 21.04
C ILE A 365 24.41 11.85 20.44
N VAL A 366 25.69 11.64 20.14
CA VAL A 366 26.17 10.37 19.58
C VAL A 366 25.89 9.20 20.53
N ILE A 367 26.10 9.41 21.81
CA ILE A 367 25.84 8.40 22.82
C ILE A 367 24.36 8.14 22.98
N ASP A 368 23.54 9.19 22.94
CA ASP A 368 22.09 9.08 23.08
C ASP A 368 21.43 8.41 21.87
N ILE A 369 21.87 8.74 20.66
CA ILE A 369 21.41 8.06 19.43
C ILE A 369 21.76 6.56 19.52
N PHE A 370 22.99 6.22 19.92
CA PHE A 370 23.40 4.84 20.09
C PHE A 370 22.54 4.11 21.13
N ALA A 371 22.35 4.70 22.30
CA ALA A 371 21.54 4.13 23.37
C ALA A 371 20.09 3.91 22.90
N SER A 372 19.52 4.88 22.20
CA SER A 372 18.15 4.79 21.65
C SER A 372 18.03 3.68 20.60
N LEU A 373 18.99 3.56 19.68
CA LEU A 373 19.03 2.48 18.70
C LEU A 373 19.18 1.10 19.35
N VAL A 374 20.00 0.98 20.38
CA VAL A 374 20.15 -0.27 21.14
C VAL A 374 18.84 -0.66 21.83
N VAL A 375 18.13 0.30 22.43
CA VAL A 375 16.83 0.04 23.05
C VAL A 375 15.81 -0.40 21.98
N LEU A 376 15.75 0.28 20.83
CA LEU A 376 14.88 -0.12 19.72
C LEU A 376 15.21 -1.55 19.24
N TRP A 377 16.49 -1.87 19.11
CA TRP A 377 16.92 -3.19 18.70
C TRP A 377 16.56 -4.30 19.71
N ILE A 378 16.72 -4.04 21.01
CA ILE A 378 16.35 -4.97 22.09
C ILE A 378 14.82 -5.19 22.10
N CYS A 379 14.05 -4.14 21.81
CA CYS A 379 12.58 -4.22 21.72
C CYS A 379 12.08 -4.88 20.40
N GLY A 380 12.98 -5.24 19.48
CA GLY A 380 12.61 -5.79 18.18
C GLY A 380 11.95 -4.78 17.23
N ALA A 381 12.09 -3.48 17.50
CA ALA A 381 11.47 -2.43 16.72
C ALA A 381 12.33 -2.07 15.49
N SER A 382 11.66 -1.61 14.42
CA SER A 382 12.28 -1.17 13.18
C SER A 382 12.74 0.30 13.23
N VAL A 383 13.70 0.66 12.36
CA VAL A 383 14.02 2.06 12.07
C VAL A 383 12.96 2.58 11.09
N ASN A 384 12.10 3.44 11.57
CA ASN A 384 10.96 3.97 10.82
C ASN A 384 10.79 5.48 11.04
N LEU A 385 9.84 6.10 10.35
CA LEU A 385 9.56 7.54 10.46
C LEU A 385 9.35 7.96 11.93
N MET A 386 8.61 7.17 12.72
CA MET A 386 8.32 7.49 14.12
C MET A 386 9.56 7.44 14.99
N SER A 387 10.38 6.40 14.83
CA SER A 387 11.63 6.25 15.58
C SER A 387 12.61 7.37 15.24
N MET A 388 12.67 7.81 13.96
CA MET A 388 13.53 8.91 13.54
C MET A 388 13.06 10.27 14.09
N ILE A 389 11.76 10.54 14.08
CA ILE A 389 11.17 11.74 14.73
C ILE A 389 11.48 11.70 16.23
N GLY A 390 11.28 10.55 16.88
CA GLY A 390 11.59 10.35 18.28
C GLY A 390 13.07 10.64 18.60
N LEU A 391 14.00 10.18 17.77
CA LEU A 391 15.43 10.47 17.90
C LEU A 391 15.71 11.98 17.85
N VAL A 392 15.13 12.69 16.90
CA VAL A 392 15.29 14.16 16.78
C VAL A 392 14.80 14.87 18.04
N VAL A 393 13.64 14.46 18.56
CA VAL A 393 13.05 15.04 19.78
C VAL A 393 13.94 14.76 21.00
N VAL A 394 14.41 13.53 21.18
CA VAL A 394 15.31 13.16 22.28
C VAL A 394 16.60 13.97 22.21
N CYS A 395 17.22 14.09 21.02
CA CYS A 395 18.39 14.94 20.83
C CYS A 395 18.14 16.38 21.30
N GLY A 396 16.98 16.97 20.95
CA GLY A 396 16.64 18.33 21.37
C GLY A 396 16.49 18.49 22.88
N ILE A 397 15.90 17.50 23.57
CA ILE A 397 15.73 17.52 25.03
C ILE A 397 17.10 17.41 25.73
N VAL A 398 17.92 16.45 25.32
CA VAL A 398 19.25 16.21 25.94
C VAL A 398 20.16 17.41 25.74
N ILE A 399 20.15 18.02 24.57
CA ILE A 399 20.96 19.23 24.31
C ILE A 399 20.57 20.36 25.23
N ASN A 400 19.28 20.59 25.49
CA ASN A 400 18.83 21.61 26.40
C ASN A 400 19.41 21.44 27.81
N ASP A 401 19.45 20.18 28.33
CA ASP A 401 20.02 19.87 29.62
C ASP A 401 21.53 20.09 29.64
N SER A 402 22.23 19.74 28.57
CA SER A 402 23.67 19.91 28.45
C SER A 402 24.10 21.37 28.33
N ILE A 403 23.32 22.18 27.60
CA ILE A 403 23.52 23.64 27.58
C ILE A 403 23.47 24.22 29.01
N LEU A 404 22.43 23.86 29.77
CA LEU A 404 22.27 24.34 31.14
C LEU A 404 23.40 23.88 32.10
N LYS A 405 23.90 22.64 31.91
CA LYS A 405 25.06 22.13 32.67
C LYS A 405 26.33 22.96 32.38
N ILE A 406 26.63 23.17 31.09
CA ILE A 406 27.84 23.90 30.66
C ILE A 406 27.77 25.38 31.06
N ASP A 407 26.60 26.03 30.90
CA ASP A 407 26.38 27.41 31.35
C ASP A 407 26.66 27.52 32.87
N THR A 408 26.13 26.59 33.67
CA THR A 408 26.36 26.56 35.12
C THR A 408 27.83 26.39 35.44
N ILE A 409 28.56 25.49 34.76
CA ILE A 409 29.99 25.29 34.93
C ILE A 409 30.76 26.57 34.56
N ASN A 410 30.42 27.21 33.44
CA ASN A 410 31.08 28.46 33.01
C ASN A 410 30.88 29.60 34.00
N ARG A 411 29.67 29.75 34.56
CA ARG A 411 29.39 30.75 35.61
C ARG A 411 30.23 30.49 36.87
N LEU A 412 30.35 29.24 37.33
CA LEU A 412 31.20 28.87 38.48
C LEU A 412 32.67 29.13 38.19
N ARG A 413 33.12 28.91 36.96
CA ARG A 413 34.50 29.22 36.57
C ARG A 413 34.78 30.72 36.56
N LYS A 414 33.84 31.51 36.04
CA LYS A 414 33.93 33.00 36.05
C LYS A 414 33.93 33.55 37.47
N SER A 415 33.32 32.85 38.43
CA SER A 415 33.40 33.22 39.87
C SER A 415 34.67 32.77 40.59
N GLY A 416 35.67 32.25 39.87
CA GLY A 416 36.97 31.85 40.43
C GLY A 416 37.06 30.39 40.91
N THR A 417 36.00 29.58 40.68
CA THR A 417 36.03 28.16 41.07
C THR A 417 36.90 27.34 40.10
N GLY A 418 37.77 26.49 40.61
CA GLY A 418 38.58 25.61 39.78
C GLY A 418 37.74 24.66 38.93
N LEU A 419 38.17 24.33 37.70
CA LEU A 419 37.43 23.54 36.70
C LEU A 419 36.84 22.23 37.25
N TYR A 420 37.65 21.48 37.99
CA TYR A 420 37.23 20.20 38.58
C TYR A 420 36.06 20.36 39.56
N HIS A 421 36.15 21.36 40.46
CA HIS A 421 35.09 21.64 41.42
C HIS A 421 33.84 22.22 40.77
N ALA A 422 34.01 23.06 39.74
CA ALA A 422 32.90 23.60 38.95
C ALA A 422 32.10 22.49 38.23
N ILE A 423 32.76 21.46 37.70
CA ILE A 423 32.12 20.28 37.08
C ILE A 423 31.32 19.48 38.10
N LEU A 424 31.90 19.19 39.28
CA LEU A 424 31.23 18.43 40.33
C LEU A 424 29.99 19.15 40.87
N VAL A 425 30.13 20.43 41.19
CA VAL A 425 29.07 21.24 41.77
C VAL A 425 27.97 21.50 40.70
N GLY A 426 28.37 21.82 39.47
CA GLY A 426 27.44 22.03 38.34
C GLY A 426 26.62 20.80 38.02
N GLY A 427 27.27 19.62 37.99
CA GLY A 427 26.57 18.35 37.80
C GLY A 427 25.61 18.01 38.93
N HIS A 428 26.03 18.21 40.20
CA HIS A 428 25.16 17.89 41.35
C HIS A 428 23.96 18.82 41.47
N ARG A 429 24.09 20.10 41.15
CA ARG A 429 22.99 21.07 41.17
C ARG A 429 21.90 20.76 40.16
N ARG A 430 22.25 20.19 39.01
CA ARG A 430 21.32 19.86 37.94
C ARG A 430 20.75 18.45 38.03
N PHE A 431 21.38 17.54 38.76
CA PHE A 431 20.97 16.16 38.90
C PHE A 431 19.50 16.01 39.37
N LYS A 432 19.08 16.84 40.36
CA LYS A 432 17.70 16.83 40.86
C LYS A 432 16.65 17.36 39.86
N ALA A 433 17.07 18.12 38.88
CA ALA A 433 16.15 18.68 37.85
C ALA A 433 16.03 17.77 36.63
N ILE A 434 16.96 16.81 36.46
CA ILE A 434 17.00 15.90 35.29
C ILE A 434 16.35 14.55 35.64
N VAL A 435 16.40 14.11 36.90
CA VAL A 435 15.74 12.91 37.43
C VAL A 435 14.38 13.25 38.01
#